data_4d92d89949f6666485404f8022b4ef01
#
_entry.id   4d92d89949f6666485404f8022b4ef01
#
_cell.length_a   1.000
_cell.length_b   1.000
_cell.length_c   1.000
_cell.angle_alpha   90.00
_cell.angle_beta   90.00
_cell.angle_gamma   90.00
#
_symmetry.space_group_name_H-M   'P 1'
#
loop_
_entity.id
_entity.type
_entity.pdbx_description
1 polymer ?
#
loop_
_entity_poly.entity_id
_entity_poly.type
_entity_poly.pdbx_seq_one_letter_code
_entity_poly.pdbx_strand_id
1 'polypeptide(L)'
;MIIIKSKGYLKDYNKLIKRKHLVKEENRINDIEKIINAFNNMQELFASPYKNIYNFEQKKENLKEIFTVRINHKLRLVMKPLIEYPYNYIEIEELEFINIDDKHYGEG
;
A
#
# COMPACT_ATOMS: atom_id res chain seq x y z
N MET A 1 7.06 -10.05 -1.48
CA MET A 1 7.75 -9.05 -0.61
C MET A 1 7.30 -9.23 0.83
N ILE A 2 8.17 -8.86 1.77
CA ILE A 2 7.88 -8.90 3.20
C ILE A 2 7.09 -7.64 3.59
N ILE A 3 6.08 -7.79 4.43
CA ILE A 3 5.26 -6.69 4.91
C ILE A 3 5.50 -6.51 6.41
N ILE A 4 5.80 -5.28 6.82
CA ILE A 4 5.91 -4.88 8.22
C ILE A 4 4.78 -3.89 8.51
N LYS A 5 4.03 -4.13 9.57
CA LYS A 5 2.85 -3.33 9.92
C LYS A 5 3.19 -2.40 11.08
N SER A 6 3.14 -1.09 10.85
CA SER A 6 3.37 -0.10 11.89
C SER A 6 2.22 -0.06 12.89
N LYS A 7 2.46 0.56 14.05
CA LYS A 7 1.41 0.78 15.06
C LYS A 7 0.29 1.65 14.51
N GLY A 8 0.63 2.67 13.72
CA GLY A 8 -0.36 3.55 13.10
C GLY A 8 -1.26 2.80 12.14
N TYR A 9 -0.68 1.92 11.31
CA TYR A 9 -1.45 1.08 10.41
C TYR A 9 -2.38 0.14 11.17
N LEU A 10 -1.88 -0.54 12.20
CA LEU A 10 -2.68 -1.48 12.99
C LEU A 10 -3.85 -0.78 13.68
N LYS A 11 -3.64 0.43 14.17
CA LYS A 11 -4.70 1.24 14.77
C LYS A 11 -5.79 1.55 13.75
N ASP A 12 -5.39 1.99 12.56
CA ASP A 12 -6.33 2.31 11.48
C ASP A 12 -7.09 1.07 11.00
N TYR A 13 -6.37 -0.05 10.84
CA TYR A 13 -6.97 -1.31 10.42
C TYR A 13 -8.00 -1.80 11.44
N ASN A 14 -7.68 -1.74 12.72
CA ASN A 14 -8.58 -2.15 13.78
C ASN A 14 -9.85 -1.29 13.82
N LYS A 15 -9.73 0.00 13.55
CA LYS A 15 -10.90 0.88 13.44
C LYS A 15 -11.76 0.50 12.24
N LEU A 16 -11.12 0.15 11.13
CA LEU A 16 -11.82 -0.19 9.90
C LEU A 16 -12.63 -1.48 10.06
N ILE A 17 -12.05 -2.53 10.62
CA ILE A 17 -12.73 -3.82 10.74
C ILE A 17 -13.89 -3.80 11.74
N LYS A 18 -13.94 -2.81 12.64
CA LYS A 18 -15.06 -2.63 13.56
C LYS A 18 -16.29 -2.07 12.87
N ARG A 19 -16.13 -1.52 11.66
CA ARG A 19 -17.24 -0.96 10.88
C ARG A 19 -17.82 -2.06 10.00
N LYS A 20 -18.96 -2.61 10.38
CA LYS A 20 -19.59 -3.75 9.69
C LYS A 20 -19.87 -3.51 8.20
N HIS A 21 -20.10 -2.26 7.80
CA HIS A 21 -20.35 -1.91 6.40
C HIS A 21 -19.07 -1.84 5.55
N LEU A 22 -17.89 -2.01 6.13
CA LEU A 22 -16.62 -1.95 5.42
C LEU A 22 -15.99 -3.34 5.20
N VAL A 23 -16.83 -4.38 5.08
CA VAL A 23 -16.35 -5.75 4.82
C VAL A 23 -15.62 -5.86 3.49
N LYS A 24 -16.08 -5.16 2.47
CA LYS A 24 -15.41 -5.15 1.15
C LYS A 24 -14.02 -4.56 1.25
N GLU A 25 -13.86 -3.50 2.03
CA GLU A 25 -12.59 -2.83 2.24
C GLU A 25 -11.61 -3.73 2.98
N GLU A 26 -12.08 -4.43 4.02
CA GLU A 26 -11.27 -5.41 4.73
C GLU A 26 -10.79 -6.51 3.79
N ASN A 27 -11.68 -7.07 2.99
CA ASN A 27 -11.34 -8.11 2.02
C ASN A 27 -10.34 -7.62 0.99
N ARG A 28 -10.49 -6.37 0.54
CA ARG A 28 -9.57 -5.75 -0.41
C ARG A 28 -8.17 -5.63 0.18
N ILE A 29 -8.05 -5.22 1.43
CA ILE A 29 -6.76 -5.12 2.13
C ILE A 29 -6.12 -6.50 2.21
N ASN A 30 -6.88 -7.53 2.55
CA ASN A 30 -6.37 -8.90 2.60
C ASN A 30 -5.85 -9.36 1.24
N ASP A 31 -6.55 -9.02 0.17
CA ASP A 31 -6.11 -9.33 -1.19
C ASP A 31 -4.82 -8.58 -1.54
N ILE A 32 -4.72 -7.31 -1.16
CA ILE A 32 -3.51 -6.50 -1.37
C ILE A 32 -2.31 -7.15 -0.69
N GLU A 33 -2.46 -7.61 0.56
CA GLU A 33 -1.38 -8.30 1.27
C GLU A 33 -0.94 -9.57 0.52
N LYS A 34 -1.89 -10.36 0.05
CA LYS A 34 -1.58 -11.57 -0.72
C LYS A 34 -0.82 -11.25 -1.99
N ILE A 35 -1.23 -10.20 -2.70
CA ILE A 35 -0.56 -9.77 -3.93
C ILE A 35 0.89 -9.36 -3.62
N ILE A 36 1.09 -8.52 -2.62
CA ILE A 36 2.43 -8.07 -2.24
C ILE A 36 3.31 -9.26 -1.85
N ASN A 37 2.77 -10.19 -1.05
CA ASN A 37 3.52 -11.36 -0.62
C ASN A 37 3.88 -12.30 -1.78
N ALA A 38 3.10 -12.28 -2.86
CA ALA A 38 3.31 -13.17 -4.01
C ALA A 38 4.49 -12.73 -4.90
N PHE A 39 4.88 -11.47 -4.87
CA PHE A 39 5.98 -10.95 -5.68
C PHE A 39 7.26 -10.81 -4.86
N ASN A 40 8.41 -10.98 -5.52
CA ASN A 40 9.70 -10.90 -4.84
C ASN A 40 10.15 -9.45 -4.63
N ASN A 41 9.74 -8.55 -5.53
CA ASN A 41 10.15 -7.15 -5.46
C ASN A 41 9.11 -6.26 -6.15
N MET A 42 9.28 -4.95 -6.02
CA MET A 42 8.34 -3.97 -6.58
C MET A 42 8.33 -3.96 -8.10
N GLN A 43 9.46 -4.28 -8.73
CA GLN A 43 9.56 -4.36 -10.19
C GLN A 43 8.59 -5.40 -10.74
N GLU A 44 8.55 -6.58 -10.13
CA GLU A 44 7.63 -7.65 -10.55
C GLU A 44 6.17 -7.23 -10.39
N LEU A 45 5.85 -6.61 -9.26
CA LEU A 45 4.49 -6.16 -9.00
C LEU A 45 4.06 -5.09 -10.02
N PHE A 46 4.93 -4.11 -10.29
CA PHE A 46 4.62 -3.03 -11.23
C PHE A 46 4.57 -3.50 -12.68
N ALA A 47 5.21 -4.61 -13.01
CA ALA A 47 5.11 -5.24 -14.32
C ALA A 47 3.87 -6.13 -14.45
N SER A 48 3.17 -6.40 -13.36
CA SER A 48 1.99 -7.26 -13.35
C SER A 48 0.71 -6.46 -13.62
N PRO A 49 -0.40 -7.13 -14.00
CA PRO A 49 -1.70 -6.47 -14.15
C PRO A 49 -2.22 -5.87 -12.85
N TYR A 50 -1.80 -6.38 -11.69
CA TYR A 50 -2.28 -5.92 -10.40
C TYR A 50 -1.94 -4.47 -10.11
N LYS A 51 -0.85 -3.97 -10.68
CA LYS A 51 -0.47 -2.57 -10.52
C LYS A 51 -1.62 -1.63 -10.90
N ASN A 52 -2.24 -1.86 -12.05
CA ASN A 52 -3.34 -1.02 -12.52
C ASN A 52 -4.69 -1.41 -11.92
N ILE A 53 -4.92 -2.71 -11.73
CA ILE A 53 -6.18 -3.21 -11.14
C ILE A 53 -6.38 -2.65 -9.73
N TYR A 54 -5.31 -2.60 -8.93
CA TYR A 54 -5.37 -2.12 -7.55
C TYR A 54 -4.88 -0.69 -7.40
N ASN A 55 -4.38 -0.10 -8.47
CA ASN A 55 -3.90 1.27 -8.48
C ASN A 55 -2.74 1.49 -7.50
N PHE A 56 -1.70 0.63 -7.62
CA PHE A 56 -0.44 0.85 -6.94
C PHE A 56 0.29 1.99 -7.62
N GLU A 57 0.78 2.95 -6.85
CA GLU A 57 1.56 4.05 -7.42
C GLU A 57 2.58 4.59 -6.44
N GLN A 58 3.71 5.05 -6.97
CA GLN A 58 4.66 5.86 -6.21
C GLN A 58 4.21 7.32 -6.32
N LYS A 59 4.17 8.01 -5.20
CA LYS A 59 3.80 9.43 -5.19
C LYS A 59 4.97 10.26 -5.72
N LYS A 60 4.72 11.55 -5.93
CA LYS A 60 5.67 12.45 -6.60
C LYS A 60 6.09 13.59 -5.69
N GLU A 61 7.11 14.32 -6.12
CA GLU A 61 7.63 15.52 -5.44
C GLU A 61 8.10 15.20 -4.02
N ASN A 62 7.63 15.94 -3.03
CA ASN A 62 8.04 15.73 -1.64
C ASN A 62 7.46 14.46 -1.00
N LEU A 63 6.56 13.74 -1.69
CA LEU A 63 5.99 12.48 -1.24
C LEU A 63 6.58 11.26 -1.98
N LYS A 64 7.64 11.45 -2.73
CA LYS A 64 8.25 10.43 -3.61
C LYS A 64 8.76 9.19 -2.90
N GLU A 65 8.91 9.22 -1.59
CA GLU A 65 9.30 8.05 -0.80
C GLU A 65 8.12 7.12 -0.50
N ILE A 66 6.90 7.57 -0.77
CA ILE A 66 5.68 6.88 -0.39
C ILE A 66 5.04 6.21 -1.60
N PHE A 67 4.54 4.98 -1.39
CA PHE A 67 3.67 4.28 -2.32
C PHE A 67 2.28 4.21 -1.71
N THR A 68 1.26 4.22 -2.58
CA THR A 68 -0.13 4.02 -2.15
C THR A 68 -0.78 2.96 -3.01
N VAL A 69 -1.81 2.33 -2.45
CA VAL A 69 -2.67 1.41 -3.18
C VAL A 69 -4.11 1.69 -2.78
N ARG A 70 -5.01 1.61 -3.76
CA ARG A 70 -6.42 1.96 -3.54
C ARG A 70 -7.14 0.86 -2.77
N ILE A 71 -7.79 1.23 -1.67
CA ILE A 71 -8.73 0.37 -0.95
C ILE A 71 -10.15 0.58 -1.50
N ASN A 72 -10.57 1.83 -1.59
CA ASN A 72 -11.80 2.24 -2.26
C ASN A 72 -11.63 3.68 -2.75
N HIS A 73 -12.71 4.33 -3.21
CA HIS A 73 -12.59 5.69 -3.76
C HIS A 73 -12.17 6.75 -2.74
N LYS A 74 -12.30 6.46 -1.43
CA LYS A 74 -11.90 7.38 -0.35
C LYS A 74 -10.59 6.96 0.33
N LEU A 75 -10.34 5.66 0.43
CA LEU A 75 -9.28 5.13 1.27
C LEU A 75 -8.09 4.63 0.45
N ARG A 76 -6.89 4.94 0.95
CA ARG A 76 -5.62 4.45 0.41
C ARG A 76 -4.81 3.81 1.52
N LEU A 77 -4.17 2.70 1.20
CA LEU A 77 -3.16 2.12 2.06
C LEU A 77 -1.83 2.79 1.72
N VAL A 78 -1.20 3.38 2.72
CA VAL A 78 0.08 4.09 2.56
C VAL A 78 1.21 3.18 3.02
N MET A 79 2.24 3.05 2.18
CA MET A 79 3.38 2.20 2.48
C MET A 79 4.68 2.86 2.05
N LYS A 80 5.77 2.39 2.66
CA LYS A 80 7.12 2.90 2.39
C LYS A 80 8.10 1.74 2.31
N PRO A 81 8.95 1.70 1.27
CA PRO A 81 10.04 0.72 1.23
C PRO A 81 11.01 0.88 2.40
N LEU A 82 11.60 -0.24 2.85
CA LEU A 82 12.59 -0.24 3.93
C LEU A 82 14.02 -0.06 3.40
N ILE A 83 14.16 0.64 2.27
CA ILE A 83 15.44 1.08 1.73
C ILE A 83 15.36 2.58 1.50
N GLU A 84 16.52 3.21 1.31
CA GLU A 84 16.58 4.65 1.11
C GLU A 84 16.22 5.04 -0.33
N TYR A 85 15.52 6.17 -0.46
CA TYR A 85 15.29 6.81 -1.75
C TYR A 85 16.63 7.38 -2.28
N PRO A 86 16.91 7.35 -3.58
CA PRO A 86 16.02 6.95 -4.69
C PRO A 86 15.95 5.42 -4.85
N TYR A 87 14.81 4.95 -5.34
CA TYR A 87 14.53 3.53 -5.41
C TYR A 87 14.88 2.90 -6.74
N ASN A 88 15.57 1.75 -6.65
CA ASN A 88 15.59 0.77 -7.72
C ASN A 88 14.54 -0.28 -7.35
N TYR A 89 13.49 -0.42 -8.13
CA TYR A 89 12.34 -1.28 -7.80
C TYR A 89 12.71 -2.74 -7.63
N ILE A 90 13.77 -3.22 -8.29
CA ILE A 90 14.26 -4.59 -8.09
C ILE A 90 14.73 -4.82 -6.65
N GLU A 91 15.22 -3.77 -6.01
CA GLU A 91 15.75 -3.83 -4.64
C GLU A 91 14.68 -3.62 -3.57
N ILE A 92 13.46 -3.26 -3.94
CA ILE A 92 12.37 -3.12 -2.99
C ILE A 92 11.79 -4.50 -2.73
N GLU A 93 12.16 -5.09 -1.60
CA GLU A 93 11.76 -6.43 -1.19
C GLU A 93 10.97 -6.44 0.11
N GLU A 94 10.93 -5.30 0.81
CA GLU A 94 10.24 -5.13 2.08
C GLU A 94 9.50 -3.80 2.08
N LEU A 95 8.25 -3.83 2.56
CA LEU A 95 7.39 -2.65 2.65
C LEU A 95 6.85 -2.50 4.06
N GLU A 96 6.87 -1.28 4.57
CA GLU A 96 6.17 -0.95 5.80
C GLU A 96 4.80 -0.36 5.47
N PHE A 97 3.74 -0.93 6.02
CA PHE A 97 2.41 -0.35 5.99
C PHE A 97 2.36 0.73 7.06
N ILE A 98 2.17 1.97 6.66
CA ILE A 98 2.28 3.13 7.55
C ILE A 98 0.93 3.51 8.15
N ASN A 99 -0.08 3.64 7.30
CA ASN A 99 -1.43 3.99 7.76
C ASN A 99 -2.44 3.77 6.63
N ILE A 100 -3.71 3.90 6.98
CA ILE A 100 -4.82 3.97 6.01
C ILE A 100 -5.28 5.42 6.00
N ASP A 101 -5.29 6.04 4.83
CA ASP A 101 -5.54 7.46 4.69
C ASP A 101 -6.74 7.74 3.80
N ASP A 102 -7.51 8.76 4.16
CA ASP A 102 -8.66 9.23 3.39
C ASP A 102 -8.39 10.52 2.62
N LYS A 103 -7.16 11.04 2.67
CA LYS A 103 -6.82 12.35 2.09
C LYS A 103 -6.28 12.30 0.66
N HIS A 104 -6.08 11.13 0.07
CA HIS A 104 -5.55 10.99 -1.28
C HIS A 104 -4.23 11.76 -1.50
N TYR A 105 -3.17 11.34 -0.82
CA TYR A 105 -1.84 11.93 -0.95
C TYR A 105 -1.48 12.25 -2.40
N GLY A 106 -1.04 13.50 -2.65
CA GLY A 106 -0.52 13.89 -3.95
C GLY A 106 -1.56 14.05 -5.05
N GLU A 107 -2.85 14.03 -4.74
CA GLU A 107 -3.89 14.38 -5.69
C GLU A 107 -4.02 15.90 -5.74
N GLY A 108 -3.77 16.44 -6.88
CA GLY A 108 -3.93 17.86 -7.12
C GLY A 108 -5.35 18.22 -7.53
#